data_a85b2ddf787e595d13af4fb0fd4fa09d
#
_entry.id   a85b2ddf787e595d13af4fb0fd4fa09d
#
_cell.length_a   1.000
_cell.length_b   1.000
_cell.length_c   1.000
_cell.angle_alpha   90.00
_cell.angle_beta   90.00
_cell.angle_gamma   90.00
#
_symmetry.space_group_name_H-M   'P 1'
#
loop_
_entity.id
_entity.type
_entity.pdbx_description
1 polymer ?
#
loop_
_entity_poly.entity_id
_entity_poly.type
_entity_poly.pdbx_seq_one_letter_code
_entity_poly.pdbx_strand_id
1 'polypeptide(L)'
;MGLNFQRYVRRTNESSYWNNINPNQNGFVNQFGKLSGLENLEPPLRLSFLPYITAGYRTTPTAKGRVNEFLRNGGMDVKYGVNESFTLDMTLIPDFGQVISDNVVNNLSPFEVQFQENRPFFTEGTEIFNKAGLFYSRRVGATPSGYYKARSLGSTDTTRIISNPGVVQLFNATKFSGRTKQKLGIGVFNAVGAA
;
A
#
# COMPACT_ATOMS: atom_id res chain seq x y z
N MET A 1 -26.28 -5.67 5.83
CA MET A 1 -25.37 -4.66 6.41
C MET A 1 -24.90 -5.15 7.78
N GLY A 2 -23.62 -4.94 8.14
CA GLY A 2 -23.12 -5.28 9.47
C GLY A 2 -23.12 -4.06 10.38
N LEU A 3 -23.50 -4.23 11.65
CA LEU A 3 -23.52 -3.18 12.66
C LEU A 3 -22.97 -3.72 13.97
N ASN A 4 -22.15 -2.92 14.65
CA ASN A 4 -21.75 -3.20 16.02
C ASN A 4 -21.59 -1.86 16.77
N PHE A 5 -21.78 -1.90 18.08
CA PHE A 5 -21.56 -0.77 18.96
C PHE A 5 -20.42 -1.08 19.93
N GLN A 6 -19.49 -0.17 20.08
CA GLN A 6 -18.43 -0.26 21.06
C GLN A 6 -18.68 0.74 22.19
N ARG A 7 -18.52 0.27 23.42
CA ARG A 7 -18.45 1.10 24.63
C ARG A 7 -17.06 1.00 25.21
N TYR A 8 -16.43 2.13 25.41
CA TYR A 8 -15.14 2.22 26.11
C TYR A 8 -15.31 2.87 27.47
N VAL A 9 -14.88 2.18 28.52
CA VAL A 9 -14.93 2.67 29.91
C VAL A 9 -13.53 3.09 30.32
N ARG A 10 -13.31 4.40 30.38
CA ARG A 10 -11.99 4.99 30.68
C ARG A 10 -11.43 4.59 32.04
N ARG A 11 -12.30 4.47 33.06
CA ARG A 11 -11.88 4.14 34.42
C ARG A 11 -11.26 2.75 34.56
N THR A 12 -11.78 1.78 33.83
CA THR A 12 -11.32 0.38 33.84
C THR A 12 -10.45 0.02 32.64
N ASN A 13 -10.28 0.95 31.70
CA ASN A 13 -9.60 0.73 30.42
C ASN A 13 -10.19 -0.46 29.64
N GLU A 14 -11.52 -0.60 29.69
CA GLU A 14 -12.26 -1.74 29.15
C GLU A 14 -13.07 -1.36 27.94
N SER A 15 -13.02 -2.21 26.90
CA SER A 15 -13.87 -2.10 25.72
C SER A 15 -14.86 -3.25 25.68
N SER A 16 -16.13 -2.93 25.56
CA SER A 16 -17.19 -3.91 25.35
C SER A 16 -17.90 -3.67 24.02
N TYR A 17 -18.36 -4.75 23.41
CA TYR A 17 -19.03 -4.72 22.12
C TYR A 17 -20.44 -5.29 22.26
N TRP A 18 -21.42 -4.70 21.55
CA TRP A 18 -22.79 -5.21 21.53
C TRP A 18 -22.85 -6.63 20.95
N ASN A 19 -22.20 -6.86 19.81
CA ASN A 19 -21.94 -8.20 19.31
C ASN A 19 -20.52 -8.61 19.68
N ASN A 20 -20.36 -9.76 20.30
CA ASN A 20 -19.06 -10.20 20.80
C ASN A 20 -18.03 -10.32 19.68
N ILE A 21 -16.85 -9.76 19.92
CA ILE A 21 -15.71 -9.82 19.01
C ILE A 21 -14.68 -10.79 19.56
N ASN A 22 -14.43 -11.87 18.82
CA ASN A 22 -13.39 -12.83 19.17
C ASN A 22 -12.04 -12.37 18.59
N PRO A 23 -11.05 -12.03 19.42
CA PRO A 23 -9.75 -11.55 18.94
C PRO A 23 -8.95 -12.63 18.18
N ASN A 24 -9.27 -13.91 18.37
CA ASN A 24 -8.59 -15.02 17.70
C ASN A 24 -9.16 -15.32 16.31
N GLN A 25 -10.24 -14.64 15.91
CA GLN A 25 -10.85 -14.80 14.61
C GLN A 25 -10.43 -13.66 13.68
N ASN A 26 -9.91 -14.00 12.49
CA ASN A 26 -9.52 -13.00 11.51
C ASN A 26 -10.74 -12.21 10.99
N GLY A 27 -10.57 -10.88 10.94
CA GLY A 27 -11.57 -9.96 10.41
C GLY A 27 -12.48 -9.38 11.49
N PHE A 28 -12.26 -8.12 11.84
CA PHE A 28 -13.04 -7.39 12.86
C PHE A 28 -14.48 -7.14 12.39
N VAL A 29 -14.64 -6.60 11.18
CA VAL A 29 -15.95 -6.22 10.61
C VAL A 29 -16.83 -7.44 10.29
N ASN A 30 -16.20 -8.57 9.99
CA ASN A 30 -16.91 -9.82 9.67
C ASN A 30 -17.71 -10.40 10.85
N GLN A 31 -17.40 -9.95 12.06
CA GLN A 31 -18.03 -10.38 13.32
C GLN A 31 -19.17 -9.47 13.76
N PHE A 32 -19.50 -8.45 12.96
CA PHE A 32 -20.59 -7.54 13.29
C PHE A 32 -21.95 -8.21 13.20
N GLY A 33 -22.88 -7.79 14.05
CA GLY A 33 -24.27 -8.22 14.02
C GLY A 33 -24.93 -7.85 12.71
N LYS A 34 -25.79 -8.73 12.18
CA LYS A 34 -26.53 -8.50 10.94
C LYS A 34 -27.70 -7.55 11.17
N LEU A 35 -27.67 -6.39 10.54
CA LEU A 35 -28.81 -5.48 10.49
C LEU A 35 -29.77 -5.94 9.38
N SER A 36 -31.01 -6.26 9.75
CA SER A 36 -32.11 -6.64 8.85
C SER A 36 -33.25 -5.63 8.94
N GLY A 37 -34.20 -5.69 8.00
CA GLY A 37 -35.34 -4.76 7.93
C GLY A 37 -35.03 -3.46 7.18
N LEU A 38 -33.88 -3.35 6.53
CA LEU A 38 -33.59 -2.27 5.59
C LEU A 38 -34.03 -2.73 4.19
N GLU A 39 -35.08 -2.11 3.68
CA GLU A 39 -35.65 -2.41 2.35
C GLU A 39 -35.44 -1.19 1.43
N ASN A 40 -35.37 -1.43 0.13
CA ASN A 40 -35.25 -0.40 -0.92
C ASN A 40 -33.99 0.49 -0.80
N LEU A 41 -32.87 -0.06 -0.29
CA LEU A 41 -31.61 0.63 -0.29
C LEU A 41 -30.90 0.40 -1.63
N GLU A 42 -30.85 1.43 -2.44
CA GLU A 42 -29.98 1.46 -3.60
C GLU A 42 -28.56 1.89 -3.14
N PRO A 43 -27.55 0.99 -3.21
CA PRO A 43 -26.21 1.39 -2.83
C PRO A 43 -25.71 2.45 -3.82
N PRO A 44 -25.13 3.55 -3.33
CA PRO A 44 -24.55 4.57 -4.20
C PRO A 44 -23.40 3.99 -5.03
N LEU A 45 -23.14 4.61 -6.18
CA LEU A 45 -21.98 4.29 -7.00
C LEU A 45 -20.70 4.45 -6.15
N ARG A 46 -19.99 3.35 -5.95
CA ARG A 46 -18.73 3.32 -5.18
C ARG A 46 -17.56 3.63 -6.10
N LEU A 47 -17.46 4.88 -6.52
CA LEU A 47 -16.38 5.38 -7.37
C LEU A 47 -15.71 6.56 -6.67
N SER A 48 -14.41 6.46 -6.48
CA SER A 48 -13.59 7.51 -5.87
C SER A 48 -12.39 7.80 -6.77
N PHE A 49 -12.15 9.09 -7.00
CA PHE A 49 -10.97 9.61 -7.66
C PHE A 49 -10.24 10.53 -6.70
N LEU A 50 -8.97 10.26 -6.43
CA LEU A 50 -8.13 11.04 -5.53
C LEU A 50 -6.89 11.49 -6.31
N PRO A 51 -6.99 12.56 -7.10
CA PRO A 51 -5.83 13.14 -7.78
C PRO A 51 -4.92 13.81 -6.75
N TYR A 52 -3.61 13.77 -6.99
CA TYR A 52 -2.62 14.48 -6.19
C TYR A 52 -1.52 15.07 -7.06
N ILE A 53 -0.95 16.15 -6.58
CA ILE A 53 0.20 16.82 -7.16
C ILE A 53 1.21 17.07 -6.04
N THR A 54 2.45 16.71 -6.27
CA THR A 54 3.57 16.97 -5.34
C THR A 54 4.56 17.88 -6.02
N ALA A 55 4.99 18.94 -5.32
CA ALA A 55 6.08 19.80 -5.74
C ALA A 55 7.11 19.90 -4.61
N GLY A 56 8.38 19.84 -4.96
CA GLY A 56 9.47 19.89 -3.99
C GLY A 56 10.75 20.52 -4.57
N TYR A 57 11.59 20.95 -3.67
CA TYR A 57 12.90 21.49 -4.02
C TYR A 57 13.98 20.74 -3.26
N ARG A 58 14.91 20.15 -3.99
CA ARG A 58 16.03 19.39 -3.42
C ARG A 58 17.34 20.10 -3.67
N THR A 59 18.11 20.30 -2.63
CA THR A 59 19.49 20.79 -2.72
C THR A 59 20.44 19.69 -2.27
N THR A 60 21.28 19.22 -3.16
CA THR A 60 22.27 18.18 -2.87
C THR A 60 23.68 18.77 -2.88
N PRO A 61 24.42 18.70 -1.78
CA PRO A 61 25.84 19.10 -1.78
C PRO A 61 26.65 18.09 -2.62
N THR A 62 27.54 18.62 -3.46
CA THR A 62 28.47 17.83 -4.27
C THR A 62 29.89 18.36 -4.09
N ALA A 63 30.89 17.59 -4.50
CA ALA A 63 32.29 18.03 -4.44
C ALA A 63 32.59 19.33 -5.25
N LYS A 64 31.71 19.67 -6.22
CA LYS A 64 31.82 20.86 -7.08
C LYS A 64 30.86 21.98 -6.68
N GLY A 65 30.17 21.88 -5.54
CA GLY A 65 29.20 22.87 -5.09
C GLY A 65 27.83 22.24 -4.77
N ARG A 66 26.74 23.00 -4.90
CA ARG A 66 25.37 22.55 -4.65
C ARG A 66 24.63 22.36 -5.97
N VAL A 67 23.96 21.23 -6.12
CA VAL A 67 23.01 20.97 -7.21
C VAL A 67 21.62 21.17 -6.69
N ASN A 68 20.85 22.00 -7.37
CA ASN A 68 19.47 22.30 -7.05
C ASN A 68 18.57 21.64 -8.08
N GLU A 69 17.56 20.94 -7.60
CA GLU A 69 16.62 20.18 -8.42
C GLU A 69 15.19 20.53 -8.00
N PHE A 70 14.36 20.87 -8.97
CA PHE A 70 12.92 21.03 -8.75
C PHE A 70 12.23 19.70 -9.04
N LEU A 71 11.63 19.13 -8.01
CA LEU A 71 10.88 17.87 -8.08
C LEU A 71 9.41 18.19 -8.31
N ARG A 72 8.81 17.53 -9.26
CA ARG A 72 7.37 17.58 -9.51
C ARG A 72 6.87 16.18 -9.82
N ASN A 73 5.76 15.83 -9.22
CA ASN A 73 5.08 14.57 -9.49
C ASN A 73 3.57 14.79 -9.43
N GLY A 74 2.82 13.96 -10.13
CA GLY A 74 1.37 13.98 -10.07
C GLY A 74 0.83 12.62 -10.46
N GLY A 75 -0.21 12.22 -9.76
CA GLY A 75 -0.83 10.93 -9.96
C GLY A 75 -2.29 10.93 -9.50
N MET A 76 -2.89 9.77 -9.46
CA MET A 76 -4.28 9.62 -9.07
C MET A 76 -4.53 8.22 -8.54
N ASP A 77 -5.26 8.15 -7.43
CA ASP A 77 -5.83 6.90 -6.95
C ASP A 77 -7.28 6.78 -7.42
N VAL A 78 -7.63 5.63 -7.94
CA VAL A 78 -8.97 5.29 -8.41
C VAL A 78 -9.46 4.08 -7.65
N LYS A 79 -10.62 4.19 -7.03
CA LYS A 79 -11.28 3.08 -6.36
C LYS A 79 -12.67 2.89 -6.93
N TYR A 80 -12.95 1.70 -7.43
CA TYR A 80 -14.22 1.35 -8.04
C TYR A 80 -14.79 0.08 -7.44
N GLY A 81 -15.96 0.19 -6.84
CA GLY A 81 -16.74 -0.98 -6.42
C GLY A 81 -17.47 -1.59 -7.60
N VAL A 82 -16.92 -2.65 -8.17
CA VAL A 82 -17.50 -3.34 -9.33
C VAL A 82 -18.88 -3.91 -9.00
N ASN A 83 -19.02 -4.43 -7.78
CA ASN A 83 -20.28 -4.85 -7.19
C ASN A 83 -20.14 -4.88 -5.66
N GLU A 84 -21.13 -5.39 -4.93
CA GLU A 84 -21.11 -5.45 -3.45
C GLU A 84 -19.92 -6.23 -2.88
N SER A 85 -19.37 -7.16 -3.65
CA SER A 85 -18.36 -8.12 -3.22
C SER A 85 -16.98 -7.88 -3.78
N PHE A 86 -16.85 -7.14 -4.89
CA PHE A 86 -15.60 -6.93 -5.61
C PHE A 86 -15.26 -5.45 -5.75
N THR A 87 -14.00 -5.15 -5.55
CA THR A 87 -13.43 -3.79 -5.66
C THR A 87 -12.21 -3.82 -6.58
N LEU A 88 -12.13 -2.83 -7.43
CA LEU A 88 -10.95 -2.49 -8.21
C LEU A 88 -10.30 -1.25 -7.61
N ASP A 89 -9.07 -1.39 -7.15
CA ASP A 89 -8.23 -0.29 -6.69
C ASP A 89 -7.08 -0.11 -7.68
N MET A 90 -6.84 1.12 -8.12
CA MET A 90 -5.76 1.46 -9.04
C MET A 90 -5.04 2.72 -8.57
N THR A 91 -3.72 2.72 -8.64
CA THR A 91 -2.91 3.92 -8.44
C THR A 91 -2.09 4.19 -9.70
N LEU A 92 -2.13 5.44 -10.16
CA LEU A 92 -1.41 5.92 -11.33
C LEU A 92 -0.29 6.85 -10.87
N ILE A 93 0.95 6.54 -11.28
CA ILE A 93 2.17 7.28 -10.95
C ILE A 93 2.26 7.53 -9.42
N PRO A 94 2.23 6.47 -8.59
CA PRO A 94 2.17 6.64 -7.14
C PRO A 94 3.37 7.41 -6.62
N ASP A 95 3.11 8.42 -5.79
CA ASP A 95 4.11 9.14 -5.03
C ASP A 95 4.09 8.67 -3.58
N PHE A 96 5.10 7.92 -3.18
CA PHE A 96 5.25 7.44 -1.81
C PHE A 96 6.09 8.37 -0.92
N GLY A 97 6.47 9.55 -1.42
CA GLY A 97 7.25 10.54 -0.69
C GLY A 97 6.55 11.13 0.54
N GLN A 98 5.23 11.02 0.61
CA GLN A 98 4.44 11.45 1.77
C GLN A 98 4.34 10.40 2.89
N VAL A 99 4.80 9.18 2.63
CA VAL A 99 4.75 8.10 3.61
C VAL A 99 5.88 8.28 4.61
N ILE A 100 5.57 8.08 5.90
CA ILE A 100 6.56 8.14 6.96
C ILE A 100 7.68 7.15 6.67
N SER A 101 8.92 7.64 6.69
CA SER A 101 10.11 6.81 6.49
C SER A 101 10.21 5.74 7.56
N ASP A 102 10.64 4.55 7.16
CA ASP A 102 10.93 3.49 8.12
C ASP A 102 12.11 3.85 9.02
N ASN A 103 12.08 3.37 10.25
CA ASN A 103 13.21 3.53 11.15
C ASN A 103 14.43 2.76 10.62
N VAL A 104 15.60 3.36 10.76
CA VAL A 104 16.86 2.68 10.40
C VAL A 104 17.08 1.53 11.38
N VAL A 105 17.10 0.30 10.87
CA VAL A 105 17.39 -0.90 11.64
C VAL A 105 18.78 -1.44 11.24
N ASN A 106 19.67 -1.55 12.21
CA ASN A 106 20.94 -2.24 12.00
C ASN A 106 20.70 -3.75 12.09
N ASN A 107 20.46 -4.38 10.94
CA ASN A 107 20.19 -5.81 10.87
C ASN A 107 21.49 -6.60 10.79
N LEU A 108 21.80 -7.32 11.87
CA LEU A 108 22.95 -8.22 11.96
C LEU A 108 22.56 -9.69 11.66
N SER A 109 21.30 -9.95 11.31
CA SER A 109 20.82 -11.28 10.97
C SER A 109 20.84 -11.54 9.46
N PRO A 110 20.91 -12.79 8.99
CA PRO A 110 20.82 -13.13 7.56
C PRO A 110 19.40 -12.98 7.00
N PHE A 111 18.41 -12.64 7.83
CA PHE A 111 17.02 -12.53 7.41
C PHE A 111 16.67 -11.08 7.04
N GLU A 112 15.81 -10.92 6.03
CA GLU A 112 15.27 -9.62 5.62
C GLU A 112 14.44 -9.00 6.77
N VAL A 113 14.70 -7.73 7.08
CA VAL A 113 13.85 -6.98 8.00
C VAL A 113 12.53 -6.67 7.30
N GLN A 114 11.45 -7.11 7.90
CA GLN A 114 10.11 -6.79 7.41
C GLN A 114 9.59 -5.53 8.08
N PHE A 115 9.31 -4.50 7.26
CA PHE A 115 8.68 -3.27 7.71
C PHE A 115 7.17 -3.32 7.51
N GLN A 116 6.45 -2.65 8.40
CA GLN A 116 5.02 -2.48 8.26
C GLN A 116 4.70 -1.66 7.01
N GLU A 117 3.64 -2.04 6.30
CA GLU A 117 3.19 -1.31 5.13
C GLU A 117 2.42 -0.06 5.56
N ASN A 118 2.88 1.10 5.10
CA ASN A 118 2.29 2.40 5.42
C ASN A 118 1.71 3.11 4.17
N ARG A 119 1.92 2.56 2.98
CA ARG A 119 1.41 3.15 1.74
C ARG A 119 -0.08 2.84 1.58
N PRO A 120 -0.96 3.85 1.48
CA PRO A 120 -2.42 3.67 1.52
C PRO A 120 -2.95 2.62 0.54
N PHE A 121 -2.47 2.63 -0.69
CA PHE A 121 -2.86 1.65 -1.70
C PHE A 121 -2.62 0.20 -1.26
N PHE A 122 -1.54 -0.06 -0.50
CA PHE A 122 -1.18 -1.42 -0.06
C PHE A 122 -1.75 -1.79 1.30
N THR A 123 -2.41 -0.89 2.02
CA THR A 123 -3.03 -1.19 3.33
C THR A 123 -4.48 -1.62 3.21
N GLU A 124 -5.17 -1.24 2.16
CA GLU A 124 -6.58 -1.56 1.95
C GLU A 124 -6.77 -2.82 1.11
N GLY A 125 -7.82 -3.60 1.38
CA GLY A 125 -8.21 -4.79 0.62
C GLY A 125 -7.16 -5.89 0.58
N THR A 126 -6.28 -5.97 1.57
CA THR A 126 -5.09 -6.84 1.57
C THR A 126 -5.32 -8.22 2.19
N GLU A 127 -6.47 -8.46 2.80
CA GLU A 127 -6.76 -9.74 3.48
C GLU A 127 -6.50 -10.97 2.61
N ILE A 128 -6.80 -10.88 1.30
CA ILE A 128 -6.62 -11.99 0.37
C ILE A 128 -5.16 -12.16 0.01
N PHE A 129 -4.43 -11.05 -0.16
CA PHE A 129 -3.02 -11.06 -0.57
C PHE A 129 -2.06 -11.41 0.57
N ASN A 130 -2.38 -11.02 1.81
CA ASN A 130 -1.54 -11.26 2.98
C ASN A 130 -1.65 -12.70 3.53
N LYS A 131 -2.49 -13.54 2.92
CA LYS A 131 -2.62 -14.93 3.37
C LYS A 131 -1.32 -15.70 3.21
N ALA A 132 -0.96 -16.43 4.24
CA ALA A 132 0.24 -17.27 4.30
C ALA A 132 1.58 -16.54 4.07
N GLY A 133 1.60 -15.20 4.14
CA GLY A 133 2.83 -14.42 3.94
C GLY A 133 3.40 -14.50 2.51
N LEU A 134 2.60 -14.90 1.52
CA LEU A 134 3.06 -15.08 0.13
C LEU A 134 3.34 -13.76 -0.58
N PHE A 135 2.69 -12.68 -0.17
CA PHE A 135 2.85 -11.37 -0.79
C PHE A 135 3.42 -10.37 0.22
N TYR A 136 4.58 -9.83 -0.10
CA TYR A 136 5.18 -8.73 0.65
C TYR A 136 5.21 -7.47 -0.20
N SER A 137 4.27 -6.55 0.06
CA SER A 137 4.00 -5.35 -0.75
C SER A 137 5.20 -4.41 -0.84
N ARG A 138 6.06 -4.37 0.18
CA ARG A 138 7.26 -3.51 0.21
C ARG A 138 8.27 -3.80 -0.89
N ARG A 139 8.21 -4.98 -1.50
CA ARG A 139 9.03 -5.30 -2.67
C ARG A 139 8.57 -4.63 -3.95
N VAL A 140 7.31 -4.18 -3.98
CA VAL A 140 6.76 -3.45 -5.14
C VAL A 140 7.29 -2.01 -5.11
N GLY A 141 8.04 -1.63 -6.15
CA GLY A 141 8.73 -0.35 -6.22
C GLY A 141 10.04 -0.29 -5.44
N ALA A 142 10.57 -1.43 -4.97
CA ALA A 142 11.85 -1.50 -4.28
C ALA A 142 13.05 -1.31 -5.24
N THR A 143 14.25 -1.41 -4.69
CA THR A 143 15.50 -1.29 -5.46
C THR A 143 15.54 -2.31 -6.60
N PRO A 144 15.84 -1.88 -7.85
CA PRO A 144 15.97 -2.80 -8.99
C PRO A 144 17.02 -3.89 -8.76
N SER A 145 16.76 -5.10 -9.20
CA SER A 145 17.68 -6.24 -9.04
C SER A 145 19.08 -5.99 -9.65
N GLY A 146 19.14 -5.17 -10.70
CA GLY A 146 20.39 -4.77 -11.37
C GLY A 146 21.17 -3.63 -10.71
N TYR A 147 20.61 -2.96 -9.70
CA TYR A 147 21.18 -1.76 -9.09
C TYR A 147 22.63 -1.92 -8.60
N TYR A 148 22.89 -2.96 -7.82
CA TYR A 148 24.23 -3.21 -7.27
C TYR A 148 25.23 -3.66 -8.34
N LYS A 149 24.77 -4.40 -9.35
CA LYS A 149 25.60 -4.80 -10.50
C LYS A 149 25.99 -3.57 -11.33
N ALA A 150 25.06 -2.68 -11.61
CA ALA A 150 25.35 -1.43 -12.31
C ALA A 150 26.34 -0.59 -11.52
N ARG A 151 26.16 -0.47 -10.20
CA ARG A 151 27.08 0.28 -9.32
C ARG A 151 28.50 -0.27 -9.33
N SER A 152 28.68 -1.60 -9.33
CA SER A 152 30.00 -2.23 -9.37
C SER A 152 30.69 -2.00 -10.73
N LEU A 153 29.95 -2.03 -11.83
CA LEU A 153 30.48 -1.74 -13.17
C LEU A 153 30.93 -0.28 -13.33
N GLY A 154 30.22 0.67 -12.70
CA GLY A 154 30.56 2.09 -12.75
C GLY A 154 31.79 2.49 -11.94
N SER A 155 32.35 1.59 -11.14
CA SER A 155 33.62 1.80 -10.44
C SER A 155 34.85 1.48 -11.31
N THR A 156 34.67 0.99 -12.53
CA THR A 156 35.75 0.68 -13.48
C THR A 156 35.97 1.87 -14.39
N ASP A 157 37.23 2.25 -14.66
CA ASP A 157 37.64 3.45 -15.42
C ASP A 157 37.03 3.56 -16.83
N THR A 158 36.51 2.48 -17.37
CA THR A 158 35.97 2.42 -18.74
C THR A 158 34.44 2.57 -18.83
N THR A 159 33.73 2.59 -17.69
CA THR A 159 32.27 2.60 -17.70
C THR A 159 31.73 3.77 -16.86
N ARG A 160 30.93 4.65 -17.50
CA ARG A 160 30.26 5.76 -16.83
C ARG A 160 28.79 5.45 -16.62
N ILE A 161 28.35 5.44 -15.37
CA ILE A 161 26.92 5.37 -15.04
C ILE A 161 26.29 6.73 -15.31
N ILE A 162 25.27 6.76 -16.18
CA ILE A 162 24.49 7.96 -16.49
C ILE A 162 23.34 8.10 -15.48
N SER A 163 22.67 7.01 -15.17
CA SER A 163 21.60 6.97 -14.18
C SER A 163 21.49 5.57 -13.57
N ASN A 164 21.31 5.51 -12.27
CA ASN A 164 21.10 4.24 -11.55
C ASN A 164 20.13 4.50 -10.39
N PRO A 165 18.82 4.55 -10.66
CA PRO A 165 17.82 4.84 -9.65
C PRO A 165 17.78 3.74 -8.58
N GLY A 166 17.82 4.15 -7.32
CA GLY A 166 17.74 3.23 -6.19
C GLY A 166 16.35 2.68 -5.91
N VAL A 167 15.33 3.19 -6.61
CA VAL A 167 13.91 2.83 -6.46
C VAL A 167 13.28 2.77 -7.84
N VAL A 168 12.45 1.75 -8.07
CA VAL A 168 11.67 1.65 -9.30
C VAL A 168 10.53 2.66 -9.28
N GLN A 169 10.46 3.51 -10.30
CA GLN A 169 9.29 4.38 -10.49
C GLN A 169 8.12 3.55 -10.98
N LEU A 170 7.06 3.45 -10.18
CA LEU A 170 5.83 2.80 -10.61
C LEU A 170 5.03 3.75 -11.52
N PHE A 171 4.57 3.23 -12.65
CA PHE A 171 3.60 3.92 -13.50
C PHE A 171 2.18 3.61 -13.10
N ASN A 172 1.96 2.36 -12.68
CA ASN A 172 0.64 1.87 -12.33
C ASN A 172 0.78 0.71 -11.35
N ALA A 173 -0.13 0.65 -10.40
CA ALA A 173 -0.41 -0.56 -9.65
C ALA A 173 -1.93 -0.75 -9.58
N THR A 174 -2.39 -1.96 -9.86
CA THR A 174 -3.81 -2.30 -9.91
C THR A 174 -4.07 -3.53 -9.06
N LYS A 175 -5.10 -3.47 -8.26
CA LYS A 175 -5.54 -4.53 -7.37
C LYS A 175 -7.02 -4.76 -7.54
N PHE A 176 -7.39 -5.96 -7.96
CA PHE A 176 -8.77 -6.43 -8.00
C PHE A 176 -8.96 -7.48 -6.92
N SER A 177 -9.91 -7.30 -6.03
CA SER A 177 -10.12 -8.22 -4.92
C SER A 177 -11.59 -8.29 -4.52
N GLY A 178 -11.97 -9.45 -4.00
CA GLY A 178 -13.32 -9.67 -3.48
C GLY A 178 -13.58 -11.10 -3.10
N ARG A 179 -14.78 -11.35 -2.60
CA ARG A 179 -15.24 -12.69 -2.23
C ARG A 179 -16.57 -13.00 -2.87
N THR A 180 -16.70 -14.19 -3.42
CA THR A 180 -17.98 -14.70 -3.94
C THR A 180 -18.94 -15.01 -2.79
N LYS A 181 -20.23 -15.20 -3.12
CA LYS A 181 -21.24 -15.65 -2.16
C LYS A 181 -20.89 -17.00 -1.52
N GLN A 182 -20.15 -17.87 -2.23
CA GLN A 182 -19.62 -19.15 -1.73
C GLN A 182 -18.34 -19.00 -0.88
N LYS A 183 -17.97 -17.78 -0.50
CA LYS A 183 -16.78 -17.47 0.31
C LYS A 183 -15.44 -17.71 -0.39
N LEU A 184 -15.42 -17.94 -1.71
CA LEU A 184 -14.19 -17.99 -2.48
C LEU A 184 -13.59 -16.58 -2.58
N GLY A 185 -12.38 -16.38 -2.06
CA GLY A 185 -11.63 -15.14 -2.20
C GLY A 185 -10.84 -15.13 -3.52
N ILE A 186 -10.99 -14.08 -4.29
CA ILE A 186 -10.25 -13.85 -5.53
C ILE A 186 -9.46 -12.55 -5.38
N GLY A 187 -8.15 -12.62 -5.64
CA GLY A 187 -7.27 -11.45 -5.66
C GLY A 187 -6.35 -11.50 -6.88
N VAL A 188 -6.33 -10.41 -7.64
CA VAL A 188 -5.40 -10.20 -8.75
C VAL A 188 -4.65 -8.90 -8.49
N PHE A 189 -3.34 -8.98 -8.59
CA PHE A 189 -2.47 -7.81 -8.40
C PHE A 189 -1.54 -7.69 -9.62
N ASN A 190 -1.41 -6.47 -10.13
CA ASN A 190 -0.48 -6.11 -11.18
C ASN A 190 0.23 -4.80 -10.81
N ALA A 191 1.50 -4.68 -11.13
CA ALA A 191 2.26 -3.44 -11.01
C ALA A 191 3.21 -3.30 -12.19
N VAL A 192 3.27 -2.10 -12.75
CA VAL A 192 4.14 -1.74 -13.87
C VAL A 192 5.06 -0.62 -13.42
N GLY A 193 6.36 -0.83 -13.58
CA GLY A 193 7.38 0.15 -13.24
C GLY A 193 8.45 0.28 -14.31
N ALA A 194 9.12 1.43 -14.33
CA ALA A 194 10.36 1.62 -15.07
C ALA A 194 11.55 1.19 -14.19
N ALA A 195 12.48 0.48 -14.78
CA ALA A 195 13.77 0.17 -14.19
C ALA A 195 14.83 1.16 -14.67
#